data_170a4c02ae9be64e5596201bd9019fbe
#
_entry.id   170a4c02ae9be64e5596201bd9019fbe
#
_cell.length_a   1.000
_cell.length_b   1.000
_cell.length_c   1.000
_cell.angle_alpha   90.00
_cell.angle_beta   90.00
_cell.angle_gamma   90.00
#
_symmetry.space_group_name_H-M   'P 1'
#
loop_
_entity.id
_entity.type
_entity.pdbx_description
1 polymer ?
#
loop_
_entity_poly.entity_id
_entity_poly.type
_entity_poly.pdbx_seq_one_letter_code
_entity_poly.pdbx_strand_id
1 'polypeptide(L)'
;MREVGFIGLEKRGNDTRNYKYSIFICPSCNKEVVKKSRDGKKQKFCSHDCYAKNREARGAYKDEVVISEYIYKYLPNHPNSTKLGYVAKHRLVVEETLGRFLSSDEIVHHKNGNKLDNRIENLTVMSQTEHNRYHAMNRGRDGNGKFTNSI
;
A
#
# COMPACT_ATOMS: atom_id res chain seq x y z
N MET A 1 -15.67 -5.94 -16.10
CA MET A 1 -17.11 -6.32 -16.24
C MET A 1 -17.34 -6.88 -17.61
N ARG A 2 -18.25 -7.84 -17.76
CA ARG A 2 -18.66 -8.42 -19.05
C ARG A 2 -19.93 -7.72 -19.53
N GLU A 3 -19.95 -7.22 -20.78
CA GLU A 3 -21.15 -6.70 -21.41
C GLU A 3 -22.08 -7.84 -21.79
N VAL A 4 -23.34 -7.75 -21.42
CA VAL A 4 -24.36 -8.81 -21.64
C VAL A 4 -25.56 -8.31 -22.44
N GLY A 5 -25.74 -7.03 -22.61
CA GLY A 5 -26.84 -6.47 -23.35
C GLY A 5 -26.63 -5.00 -23.71
N PHE A 6 -27.32 -4.56 -24.75
CA PHE A 6 -27.39 -3.19 -25.17
C PHE A 6 -28.78 -2.64 -24.88
N ILE A 7 -28.87 -1.46 -24.24
CA ILE A 7 -30.15 -0.86 -23.85
C ILE A 7 -30.65 0.11 -24.93
N GLY A 8 -29.74 0.94 -25.46
CA GLY A 8 -30.14 1.97 -26.42
C GLY A 8 -29.23 3.19 -26.42
N LEU A 9 -29.67 4.20 -27.15
CA LEU A 9 -29.07 5.52 -27.20
C LEU A 9 -29.94 6.50 -26.40
N GLU A 10 -29.38 7.12 -25.38
CA GLU A 10 -30.08 8.11 -24.55
C GLU A 10 -29.32 9.43 -24.50
N LYS A 11 -30.09 10.52 -24.45
CA LYS A 11 -29.58 11.87 -24.12
C LYS A 11 -29.65 12.08 -22.63
N ARG A 12 -28.66 12.75 -22.06
CA ARG A 12 -28.65 13.07 -20.63
C ARG A 12 -28.77 14.58 -20.44
N GLY A 13 -29.92 15.03 -19.89
CA GLY A 13 -30.18 16.46 -19.62
C GLY A 13 -30.09 17.32 -20.89
N ASN A 14 -29.41 18.45 -20.80
CA ASN A 14 -29.21 19.40 -21.89
C ASN A 14 -28.08 19.01 -22.87
N ASP A 15 -27.49 17.80 -22.75
CA ASP A 15 -26.46 17.36 -23.66
C ASP A 15 -27.09 16.93 -25.00
N THR A 16 -26.61 17.48 -26.09
CA THR A 16 -27.08 17.16 -27.46
C THR A 16 -26.56 15.81 -27.96
N ARG A 17 -25.59 15.21 -27.28
CA ARG A 17 -24.95 13.96 -27.68
C ARG A 17 -25.77 12.75 -27.22
N ASN A 18 -25.90 11.77 -28.11
CA ASN A 18 -26.45 10.47 -27.77
C ASN A 18 -25.37 9.57 -27.18
N TYR A 19 -25.64 8.95 -26.04
CA TYR A 19 -24.74 8.01 -25.39
C TYR A 19 -25.29 6.59 -25.50
N LYS A 20 -24.41 5.69 -25.89
CA LYS A 20 -24.71 4.25 -25.94
C LYS A 20 -24.61 3.65 -24.52
N TYR A 21 -25.69 3.06 -24.03
CA TYR A 21 -25.74 2.37 -22.75
C TYR A 21 -25.83 0.87 -22.94
N SER A 22 -25.15 0.12 -22.07
CA SER A 22 -25.15 -1.33 -22.05
C SER A 22 -25.23 -1.85 -20.63
N ILE A 23 -25.72 -3.08 -20.50
CA ILE A 23 -25.74 -3.84 -19.26
C ILE A 23 -24.42 -4.57 -19.13
N PHE A 24 -23.81 -4.49 -17.96
CA PHE A 24 -22.58 -5.18 -17.61
C PHE A 24 -22.78 -6.00 -16.34
N ILE A 25 -22.25 -7.22 -16.30
CA ILE A 25 -22.20 -8.04 -15.11
C ILE A 25 -20.87 -7.87 -14.40
N CYS A 26 -20.94 -7.58 -13.09
CA CYS A 26 -19.75 -7.49 -12.26
C CYS A 26 -19.22 -8.88 -11.91
N PRO A 27 -17.94 -9.21 -12.18
CA PRO A 27 -17.39 -10.55 -11.90
C PRO A 27 -17.20 -10.83 -10.40
N SER A 28 -17.33 -9.82 -9.55
CA SER A 28 -17.16 -9.95 -8.11
C SER A 28 -18.46 -10.22 -7.35
N CYS A 29 -19.56 -9.56 -7.74
CA CYS A 29 -20.81 -9.64 -7.01
C CYS A 29 -21.99 -10.11 -7.88
N ASN A 30 -21.74 -10.43 -9.15
CA ASN A 30 -22.70 -10.82 -10.17
C ASN A 30 -23.86 -9.81 -10.41
N LYS A 31 -23.73 -8.59 -9.90
CA LYS A 31 -24.72 -7.54 -10.05
C LYS A 31 -24.72 -7.01 -11.48
N GLU A 32 -25.92 -6.85 -12.03
CA GLU A 32 -26.11 -6.12 -13.28
C GLU A 32 -26.03 -4.61 -13.05
N VAL A 33 -25.30 -3.91 -13.88
CA VAL A 33 -25.16 -2.47 -13.83
C VAL A 33 -25.27 -1.86 -15.22
N VAL A 34 -26.07 -0.82 -15.34
CA VAL A 34 -26.20 -0.03 -16.56
C VAL A 34 -25.14 1.06 -16.56
N LYS A 35 -24.31 1.08 -17.59
CA LYS A 35 -23.27 2.11 -17.78
C LYS A 35 -23.18 2.51 -19.24
N LYS A 36 -22.61 3.69 -19.49
CA LYS A 36 -22.18 4.05 -20.86
C LYS A 36 -21.25 2.96 -21.36
N SER A 37 -21.51 2.43 -22.56
CA SER A 37 -20.77 1.27 -23.09
C SER A 37 -19.25 1.47 -23.06
N ARG A 38 -18.77 2.69 -23.33
CA ARG A 38 -17.36 3.05 -23.24
C ARG A 38 -16.80 2.89 -21.81
N ASP A 39 -17.55 3.35 -20.82
CA ASP A 39 -17.11 3.36 -19.42
C ASP A 39 -17.18 1.96 -18.80
N GLY A 40 -18.24 1.20 -19.11
CA GLY A 40 -18.39 -0.18 -18.68
C GLY A 40 -17.30 -1.12 -19.21
N LYS A 41 -16.85 -0.91 -20.46
CA LYS A 41 -15.74 -1.67 -21.06
C LYS A 41 -14.39 -1.39 -20.41
N LYS A 42 -14.18 -0.17 -19.89
CA LYS A 42 -12.95 0.23 -19.18
C LYS A 42 -12.95 -0.25 -17.72
N GLN A 43 -14.10 -0.31 -17.09
CA GLN A 43 -14.22 -0.69 -15.69
C GLN A 43 -14.26 -2.22 -15.54
N LYS A 44 -13.48 -2.74 -14.58
CA LYS A 44 -13.45 -4.18 -14.29
C LYS A 44 -14.49 -4.60 -13.26
N PHE A 45 -14.93 -3.69 -12.38
CA PHE A 45 -15.88 -3.95 -11.28
C PHE A 45 -16.91 -2.82 -11.17
N CYS A 46 -18.08 -3.13 -10.58
CA CYS A 46 -19.21 -2.21 -10.49
C CYS A 46 -18.97 -1.07 -9.47
N SER A 47 -18.19 -1.32 -8.42
CA SER A 47 -17.91 -0.38 -7.33
C SER A 47 -16.46 -0.50 -6.85
N HIS A 48 -16.04 0.46 -6.03
CA HIS A 48 -14.77 0.43 -5.32
C HIS A 48 -14.67 -0.77 -4.36
N ASP A 49 -15.77 -1.15 -3.68
CA ASP A 49 -15.78 -2.30 -2.78
C ASP A 49 -15.54 -3.62 -3.52
N CYS A 50 -16.19 -3.80 -4.68
CA CYS A 50 -15.93 -4.96 -5.53
C CYS A 50 -14.50 -4.95 -6.09
N TYR A 51 -13.97 -3.77 -6.37
CA TYR A 51 -12.57 -3.61 -6.72
C TYR A 51 -11.65 -4.00 -5.57
N ALA A 52 -11.93 -3.55 -4.35
CA ALA A 52 -11.14 -3.84 -3.15
C ALA A 52 -11.15 -5.34 -2.82
N LYS A 53 -12.34 -5.99 -2.83
CA LYS A 53 -12.48 -7.44 -2.57
C LYS A 53 -11.73 -8.34 -3.56
N ASN A 54 -11.51 -7.87 -4.79
CA ASN A 54 -10.80 -8.63 -5.83
C ASN A 54 -9.37 -8.12 -6.08
N ARG A 55 -8.85 -7.36 -5.17
CA ARG A 55 -7.51 -6.80 -5.22
C ARG A 55 -6.45 -7.91 -5.23
N GLU A 56 -6.65 -8.94 -4.43
CA GLU A 56 -5.80 -10.13 -4.34
C GLU A 56 -5.81 -10.97 -5.63
N ALA A 57 -6.97 -11.12 -6.26
CA ALA A 57 -7.14 -11.90 -7.50
C ALA A 57 -6.41 -11.29 -8.72
N ARG A 58 -5.84 -10.10 -8.61
CA ARG A 58 -5.18 -9.41 -9.72
C ARG A 58 -3.69 -9.67 -9.84
N GLY A 59 -3.09 -10.43 -8.94
CA GLY A 59 -1.64 -10.51 -8.87
C GLY A 59 -0.99 -9.12 -8.70
N ALA A 60 -1.77 -8.13 -8.25
CA ALA A 60 -1.36 -6.72 -8.17
C ALA A 60 -0.46 -6.45 -6.96
N TYR A 61 -0.37 -7.38 -6.01
CA TYR A 61 0.55 -7.28 -4.88
C TYR A 61 1.78 -8.11 -5.19
N LYS A 62 2.88 -7.43 -5.34
CA LYS A 62 4.19 -8.09 -5.28
C LYS A 62 4.37 -8.57 -3.85
N ASP A 63 4.90 -9.79 -3.69
CA ASP A 63 5.21 -10.35 -2.36
C ASP A 63 6.14 -9.40 -1.58
N GLU A 64 7.13 -8.83 -2.27
CA GLU A 64 8.00 -7.80 -1.74
C GLU A 64 8.05 -6.56 -2.66
N VAL A 65 8.09 -5.38 -2.06
CA VAL A 65 8.26 -4.08 -2.74
C VAL A 65 9.28 -3.22 -2.00
N VAL A 66 9.99 -2.38 -2.74
CA VAL A 66 10.87 -1.37 -2.15
C VAL A 66 10.18 -0.02 -2.24
N ILE A 67 10.00 0.64 -1.09
CA ILE A 67 9.39 1.97 -0.98
C ILE A 67 10.27 2.82 -0.07
N SER A 68 10.73 3.97 -0.55
CA SER A 68 11.58 4.91 0.21
C SER A 68 12.78 4.22 0.87
N GLU A 69 13.47 3.36 0.10
CA GLU A 69 14.65 2.59 0.54
C GLU A 69 14.38 1.47 1.56
N TYR A 70 13.12 1.20 1.93
CA TYR A 70 12.74 0.08 2.78
C TYR A 70 12.13 -1.06 1.96
N ILE A 71 12.41 -2.29 2.35
CA ILE A 71 11.74 -3.48 1.81
C ILE A 71 10.47 -3.73 2.62
N TYR A 72 9.34 -3.90 1.93
CA TYR A 72 8.05 -4.25 2.53
C TYR A 72 7.58 -5.60 1.98
N LYS A 73 6.99 -6.43 2.85
CA LYS A 73 6.36 -7.70 2.49
C LYS A 73 4.86 -7.60 2.58
N TYR A 74 4.16 -8.22 1.62
CA TYR A 74 2.70 -8.25 1.62
C TYR A 74 2.17 -9.26 2.62
N LEU A 75 1.60 -8.79 3.72
CA LEU A 75 1.01 -9.57 4.82
C LEU A 75 -0.23 -8.84 5.36
N PRO A 76 -1.39 -8.92 4.64
CA PRO A 76 -2.58 -8.12 4.94
C PRO A 76 -3.21 -8.44 6.31
N ASN A 77 -2.99 -9.66 6.82
CA ASN A 77 -3.53 -10.11 8.12
C ASN A 77 -2.59 -9.83 9.31
N HIS A 78 -1.44 -9.20 9.06
CA HIS A 78 -0.52 -8.83 10.14
C HIS A 78 -1.05 -7.64 10.94
N PRO A 79 -1.01 -7.63 12.28
CA PRO A 79 -1.59 -6.57 13.13
C PRO A 79 -1.02 -5.18 12.79
N ASN A 80 0.25 -5.11 12.41
CA ASN A 80 0.93 -3.85 12.05
C ASN A 80 0.99 -3.61 10.53
N SER A 81 0.09 -4.23 9.76
CA SER A 81 0.04 -3.99 8.30
C SER A 81 -0.46 -2.59 7.99
N THR A 82 0.08 -2.00 6.95
CA THR A 82 -0.43 -0.75 6.39
C THR A 82 -1.83 -0.96 5.80
N LYS A 83 -2.55 0.13 5.49
CA LYS A 83 -3.85 0.08 4.77
C LYS A 83 -3.75 -0.67 3.43
N LEU A 84 -2.56 -0.81 2.88
CA LEU A 84 -2.29 -1.55 1.65
C LEU A 84 -1.92 -3.02 1.90
N GLY A 85 -1.85 -3.47 3.15
CA GLY A 85 -1.51 -4.82 3.52
C GLY A 85 -0.01 -5.12 3.55
N TYR A 86 0.85 -4.12 3.61
CA TYR A 86 2.30 -4.30 3.65
C TYR A 86 2.87 -4.08 5.06
N VAL A 87 3.88 -4.86 5.40
CA VAL A 87 4.68 -4.73 6.64
C VAL A 87 6.15 -4.55 6.27
N ALA A 88 6.85 -3.68 6.95
CA ALA A 88 8.28 -3.47 6.72
C ALA A 88 9.10 -4.71 7.11
N LYS A 89 9.98 -5.18 6.22
CA LYS A 89 10.72 -6.43 6.39
C LYS A 89 11.60 -6.45 7.64
N HIS A 90 12.25 -5.33 7.98
CA HIS A 90 13.04 -5.22 9.21
C HIS A 90 12.23 -5.48 10.49
N ARG A 91 10.93 -5.08 10.52
CA ARG A 91 10.04 -5.41 11.66
C ARG A 91 9.78 -6.90 11.73
N LEU A 92 9.48 -7.55 10.61
CA LEU A 92 9.21 -8.98 10.56
C LEU A 92 10.40 -9.82 11.03
N VAL A 93 11.62 -9.46 10.63
CA VAL A 93 12.85 -10.16 11.07
C VAL A 93 13.02 -10.07 12.58
N VAL A 94 12.76 -8.89 13.15
CA VAL A 94 12.85 -8.70 14.61
C VAL A 94 11.72 -9.43 15.34
N GLU A 95 10.49 -9.36 14.85
CA GLU A 95 9.31 -10.04 15.42
C GLU A 95 9.50 -11.57 15.42
N GLU A 96 10.06 -12.12 14.35
CA GLU A 96 10.41 -13.55 14.26
C GLU A 96 11.45 -13.93 15.32
N THR A 97 12.48 -13.10 15.51
CA THR A 97 13.52 -13.33 16.50
C THR A 97 13.01 -13.23 17.94
N LEU A 98 12.11 -12.28 18.19
CA LEU A 98 11.51 -12.06 19.53
C LEU A 98 10.36 -13.01 19.85
N GLY A 99 9.79 -13.71 18.87
CA GLY A 99 8.62 -14.56 19.02
C GLY A 99 7.33 -13.78 19.37
N ARG A 100 7.30 -12.46 19.13
CA ARG A 100 6.13 -11.60 19.38
C ARG A 100 6.03 -10.46 18.36
N PHE A 101 4.85 -9.92 18.21
CA PHE A 101 4.66 -8.68 17.43
C PHE A 101 5.25 -7.48 18.17
N LEU A 102 5.81 -6.55 17.40
CA LEU A 102 6.26 -5.27 17.92
C LEU A 102 5.05 -4.34 18.17
N SER A 103 5.09 -3.60 19.25
CA SER A 103 4.10 -2.56 19.54
C SER A 103 4.28 -1.34 18.62
N SER A 104 3.32 -0.43 18.62
CA SER A 104 3.34 0.78 17.76
C SER A 104 4.42 1.79 18.16
N ASP A 105 4.85 1.77 19.42
CA ASP A 105 5.89 2.65 19.99
C ASP A 105 7.31 2.07 19.85
N GLU A 106 7.42 0.79 19.44
CA GLU A 106 8.70 0.15 19.15
C GLU A 106 9.15 0.44 17.71
N ILE A 107 10.33 1.00 17.58
CA ILE A 107 10.98 1.33 16.32
C ILE A 107 12.15 0.39 16.09
N VAL A 108 12.27 -0.13 14.88
CA VAL A 108 13.45 -0.89 14.46
C VAL A 108 14.39 0.05 13.73
N HIS A 109 15.60 0.20 14.27
CA HIS A 109 16.65 1.06 13.73
C HIS A 109 17.75 0.22 13.06
N HIS A 110 18.25 0.67 11.90
CA HIS A 110 19.37 0.07 11.20
C HIS A 110 20.69 0.70 11.69
N LYS A 111 21.51 -0.09 12.39
CA LYS A 111 22.77 0.39 13.02
C LYS A 111 23.74 1.00 12.01
N ASN A 112 23.81 0.43 10.80
CA ASN A 112 24.71 0.90 9.73
C ASN A 112 24.08 1.95 8.82
N GLY A 113 22.84 2.40 9.09
CA GLY A 113 22.08 3.36 8.26
C GLY A 113 21.55 2.79 6.93
N ASN A 114 21.94 1.58 6.53
CA ASN A 114 21.45 0.94 5.30
C ASN A 114 20.10 0.26 5.53
N LYS A 115 19.04 0.87 5.06
CA LYS A 115 17.64 0.42 5.22
C LYS A 115 17.29 -0.85 4.46
N LEU A 116 18.15 -1.28 3.53
CA LEU A 116 17.99 -2.53 2.78
C LEU A 116 18.65 -3.71 3.48
N ASP A 117 19.55 -3.47 4.43
CA ASP A 117 20.25 -4.50 5.19
C ASP A 117 19.45 -4.94 6.42
N ASN A 118 18.56 -5.90 6.22
CA ASN A 118 17.64 -6.42 7.23
C ASN A 118 18.20 -7.61 8.03
N ARG A 119 19.51 -7.81 8.06
CA ARG A 119 20.13 -8.84 8.93
C ARG A 119 19.91 -8.47 10.40
N ILE A 120 19.60 -9.45 11.23
CA ILE A 120 19.24 -9.22 12.64
C ILE A 120 20.36 -8.51 13.43
N GLU A 121 21.62 -8.78 13.10
CA GLU A 121 22.79 -8.17 13.74
C GLU A 121 22.83 -6.65 13.50
N ASN A 122 22.28 -6.20 12.38
CA ASN A 122 22.20 -4.79 12.00
C ASN A 122 20.97 -4.07 12.58
N LEU A 123 20.02 -4.81 13.16
CA LEU A 123 18.77 -4.25 13.65
C LEU A 123 18.80 -4.05 15.16
N THR A 124 18.18 -2.99 15.64
CA THR A 124 17.99 -2.69 17.05
C THR A 124 16.57 -2.17 17.28
N VAL A 125 15.89 -2.70 18.29
CA VAL A 125 14.59 -2.20 18.74
C VAL A 125 14.82 -1.11 19.78
N MET A 126 14.15 0.01 19.63
CA MET A 126 14.19 1.12 20.56
C MET A 126 12.85 1.85 20.59
N SER A 127 12.60 2.59 21.65
CA SER A 127 11.44 3.48 21.73
C SER A 127 11.61 4.70 20.82
N GLN A 128 10.52 5.42 20.53
CA GLN A 128 10.57 6.67 19.78
C GLN A 128 11.50 7.70 20.42
N THR A 129 11.52 7.75 21.76
CA THR A 129 12.37 8.69 22.51
C THR A 129 13.85 8.33 22.37
N GLU A 130 14.20 7.06 22.48
CA GLU A 130 15.58 6.58 22.29
C GLU A 130 16.05 6.79 20.86
N HIS A 131 15.20 6.52 19.86
CA HIS A 131 15.50 6.76 18.46
C HIS A 131 15.78 8.25 18.18
N ASN A 132 14.96 9.13 18.70
CA ASN A 132 15.15 10.57 18.56
C ASN A 132 16.46 11.03 19.23
N ARG A 133 16.74 10.50 20.45
CA ARG A 133 17.98 10.78 21.17
C ARG A 133 19.21 10.29 20.41
N TYR A 134 19.14 9.07 19.88
CA TYR A 134 20.22 8.49 19.06
C TYR A 134 20.57 9.40 17.88
N HIS A 135 19.58 9.83 17.11
CA HIS A 135 19.80 10.74 15.98
C HIS A 135 20.24 12.14 16.42
N ALA A 136 19.78 12.64 17.55
CA ALA A 136 20.23 13.93 18.09
C ALA A 136 21.71 13.90 18.48
N MET A 137 22.18 12.80 19.08
CA MET A 137 23.58 12.61 19.47
C MET A 137 24.53 12.42 18.27
N ASN A 138 24.02 11.73 17.23
CA ASN A 138 24.82 11.42 16.03
C ASN A 138 24.71 12.48 14.93
N ARG A 139 23.97 13.58 15.14
CA ARG A 139 23.94 14.71 14.23
C ARG A 139 25.26 15.50 14.34
N GLY A 140 26.08 15.38 13.29
CA GLY A 140 27.23 16.27 13.12
C GLY A 140 26.77 17.74 12.99
N ARG A 141 27.60 18.66 13.45
CA ARG A 141 27.47 20.10 13.15
C ARG A 141 28.64 20.51 12.26
N ASP A 142 28.34 21.31 11.25
CA ASP A 142 29.39 21.98 10.48
C ASP A 142 30.09 23.07 11.30
N GLY A 143 31.18 23.63 10.78
CA GLY A 143 31.93 24.68 11.45
C GLY A 143 31.15 25.98 11.77
N ASN A 144 29.90 26.09 11.23
CA ASN A 144 28.98 27.20 11.48
C ASN A 144 27.85 26.82 12.45
N GLY A 145 27.93 25.64 13.07
CA GLY A 145 26.92 25.14 14.02
C GLY A 145 25.63 24.61 13.39
N LYS A 146 25.52 24.54 12.07
CA LYS A 146 24.38 24.00 11.33
C LYS A 146 24.44 22.46 11.33
N PHE A 147 23.31 21.81 11.57
CA PHE A 147 23.26 20.34 11.53
C PHE A 147 23.60 19.83 10.13
N THR A 148 24.56 18.91 10.06
CA THR A 148 24.84 18.15 8.84
C THR A 148 23.99 16.88 8.85
N ASN A 149 23.38 16.53 7.70
CA ASN A 149 22.76 15.21 7.55
C ASN A 149 23.89 14.18 7.54
N SER A 150 24.13 13.55 8.68
CA SER A 150 24.94 12.34 8.71
C SER A 150 24.14 11.22 8.02
N ILE A 151 24.80 10.60 7.08
CA ILE A 151 24.33 9.48 6.24
C ILE A 151 23.86 8.30 7.11
#